data_3011feba11fd6c8789834c3b0d9fa371
#
_entry.id   3011feba11fd6c8789834c3b0d9fa371
#
_cell.length_a   1.000
_cell.length_b   1.000
_cell.length_c   1.000
_cell.angle_alpha   90.00
_cell.angle_beta   90.00
_cell.angle_gamma   90.00
#
_symmetry.space_group_name_H-M   'P 1'
#
loop_
_entity.id
_entity.type
_entity.pdbx_description
1 polymer ?
#
loop_
_entity_poly.entity_id
_entity_poly.type
_entity_poly.pdbx_seq_one_letter_code
_entity_poly.pdbx_strand_id
1 'polypeptide(L)'
;CSGLAAVTIGNSVNSMGDGVFAGCTGLTTVTMGNSMKNIGSSAFSGCTGLTTMTIPNSVIFIGSSAFADCTGLTTVTMGNSVLSIEDKAFYNCKSLDHVTSKAMLPPRIWATTFDDYAMPLYVPNGCKSRYSGAEYWRNFTDIREATLYKVTANATDETMGYVTGAGEYPKGSTATLVAVPFGQNYFVRWNDGNTDNPRTITVTGDMTFTAEFAPALSLIHISEPTRPY
;
A
#
# COMPACT_ATOMS: atom_id res chain seq x y z
N CYS A 1 12.90 -16.56 -6.65
CA CYS A 1 11.68 -17.39 -6.84
C CYS A 1 10.93 -16.96 -8.11
N SER A 2 11.09 -17.69 -9.22
CA SER A 2 10.40 -17.35 -10.49
C SER A 2 8.90 -17.68 -10.50
N GLY A 3 8.45 -18.59 -9.64
CA GLY A 3 7.05 -19.04 -9.57
C GLY A 3 6.16 -18.27 -8.58
N LEU A 4 6.70 -17.38 -7.78
CA LEU A 4 5.92 -16.58 -6.81
C LEU A 4 5.35 -15.35 -7.51
N ALA A 5 4.03 -15.30 -7.72
CA ALA A 5 3.38 -14.20 -8.45
C ALA A 5 2.84 -13.10 -7.52
N ALA A 6 2.37 -13.45 -6.34
CA ALA A 6 1.79 -12.50 -5.39
C ALA A 6 2.18 -12.81 -3.95
N VAL A 7 2.36 -11.76 -3.15
CA VAL A 7 2.64 -11.84 -1.70
C VAL A 7 1.71 -10.89 -0.95
N THR A 8 1.10 -11.42 0.11
CA THR A 8 0.35 -10.62 1.08
C THR A 8 1.02 -10.73 2.45
N ILE A 9 1.48 -9.62 2.98
CA ILE A 9 2.10 -9.50 4.30
C ILE A 9 1.06 -9.00 5.28
N GLY A 10 0.72 -9.82 6.28
CA GLY A 10 -0.35 -9.53 7.23
C GLY A 10 -0.02 -8.37 8.19
N ASN A 11 -1.06 -7.87 8.85
CA ASN A 11 -0.95 -6.73 9.78
C ASN A 11 -0.14 -7.02 11.07
N SER A 12 0.18 -8.30 11.36
CA SER A 12 1.02 -8.66 12.51
C SER A 12 2.52 -8.49 12.22
N VAL A 13 2.91 -8.32 10.95
CA VAL A 13 4.31 -8.17 10.55
C VAL A 13 4.70 -6.70 10.61
N ASN A 14 5.68 -6.38 11.43
CA ASN A 14 6.17 -5.00 11.61
C ASN A 14 7.54 -4.74 10.96
N SER A 15 8.27 -5.76 10.57
CA SER A 15 9.57 -5.63 9.91
C SER A 15 9.79 -6.76 8.91
N MET A 16 10.38 -6.39 7.78
CA MET A 16 10.84 -7.32 6.75
C MET A 16 12.36 -7.43 6.83
N GLY A 17 12.86 -8.66 6.83
CA GLY A 17 14.31 -8.93 6.82
C GLY A 17 14.95 -8.61 5.47
N ASP A 18 16.29 -8.67 5.45
CA ASP A 18 17.07 -8.42 4.26
C ASP A 18 16.90 -9.54 3.23
N GLY A 19 16.75 -9.17 1.97
CA GLY A 19 16.72 -10.09 0.82
C GLY A 19 15.55 -11.08 0.76
N VAL A 20 14.50 -10.91 1.58
CA VAL A 20 13.40 -11.91 1.73
C VAL A 20 12.78 -12.33 0.39
N PHE A 21 12.61 -11.40 -0.54
CA PHE A 21 12.07 -11.65 -1.88
C PHE A 21 13.05 -11.32 -2.99
N ALA A 22 14.35 -11.24 -2.68
CA ALA A 22 15.36 -10.91 -3.70
C ALA A 22 15.32 -11.93 -4.85
N GLY A 23 15.36 -11.43 -6.09
CA GLY A 23 15.33 -12.24 -7.30
C GLY A 23 14.00 -12.98 -7.56
N CYS A 24 12.90 -12.58 -6.93
CA CYS A 24 11.58 -13.12 -7.24
C CYS A 24 11.05 -12.48 -8.53
N THR A 25 11.59 -12.89 -9.68
CA THR A 25 11.31 -12.28 -11.00
C THR A 25 9.86 -12.44 -11.46
N GLY A 26 9.13 -13.46 -10.96
CA GLY A 26 7.71 -13.66 -11.23
C GLY A 26 6.77 -12.83 -10.35
N LEU A 27 7.30 -12.13 -9.34
CA LEU A 27 6.48 -11.38 -8.39
C LEU A 27 5.92 -10.11 -9.04
N THR A 28 4.59 -10.06 -9.20
CA THR A 28 3.87 -8.95 -9.83
C THR A 28 3.12 -8.08 -8.83
N THR A 29 2.72 -8.66 -7.70
CA THR A 29 1.87 -8.00 -6.71
C THR A 29 2.40 -8.21 -5.30
N VAL A 30 2.57 -7.12 -4.57
CA VAL A 30 2.91 -7.13 -3.14
C VAL A 30 1.90 -6.27 -2.39
N THR A 31 1.25 -6.88 -1.40
CA THR A 31 0.38 -6.18 -0.46
C THR A 31 1.04 -6.21 0.91
N MET A 32 1.24 -5.05 1.52
CA MET A 32 1.82 -4.92 2.87
C MET A 32 0.76 -4.47 3.87
N GLY A 33 0.75 -5.10 5.03
CA GLY A 33 -0.11 -4.72 6.16
C GLY A 33 0.27 -3.36 6.76
N ASN A 34 -0.68 -2.76 7.47
CA ASN A 34 -0.55 -1.41 8.03
C ASN A 34 0.31 -1.33 9.32
N SER A 35 0.96 -2.41 9.74
CA SER A 35 1.89 -2.42 10.87
C SER A 35 3.36 -2.40 10.45
N MET A 36 3.66 -2.57 9.15
CA MET A 36 5.02 -2.60 8.63
C MET A 36 5.76 -1.29 8.93
N LYS A 37 6.91 -1.36 9.60
CA LYS A 37 7.77 -0.22 9.94
C LYS A 37 9.03 -0.17 9.09
N ASN A 38 9.62 -1.33 8.81
CA ASN A 38 10.90 -1.42 8.13
C ASN A 38 10.84 -2.39 6.97
N ILE A 39 11.34 -1.96 5.81
CA ILE A 39 11.62 -2.80 4.66
C ILE A 39 13.12 -3.02 4.64
N GLY A 40 13.57 -4.29 4.74
CA GLY A 40 14.98 -4.66 4.83
C GLY A 40 15.78 -4.35 3.57
N SER A 41 17.11 -4.40 3.69
CA SER A 41 18.01 -4.20 2.56
C SER A 41 17.80 -5.28 1.51
N SER A 42 17.79 -4.91 0.23
CA SER A 42 17.58 -5.82 -0.91
C SER A 42 16.29 -6.66 -0.84
N ALA A 43 15.32 -6.28 -0.01
CA ALA A 43 14.13 -7.11 0.27
C ALA A 43 13.37 -7.52 -1.00
N PHE A 44 13.34 -6.68 -2.03
CA PHE A 44 12.72 -6.96 -3.34
C PHE A 44 13.70 -6.73 -4.50
N SER A 45 15.01 -6.72 -4.24
CA SER A 45 16.00 -6.52 -5.29
C SER A 45 15.85 -7.54 -6.42
N GLY A 46 15.82 -7.10 -7.67
CA GLY A 46 15.68 -7.98 -8.84
C GLY A 46 14.27 -8.56 -9.04
N CYS A 47 13.24 -8.01 -8.40
CA CYS A 47 11.85 -8.37 -8.67
C CYS A 47 11.37 -7.73 -9.98
N THR A 48 11.86 -8.23 -11.12
CA THR A 48 11.64 -7.63 -12.44
C THR A 48 10.19 -7.66 -12.92
N GLY A 49 9.35 -8.55 -12.37
CA GLY A 49 7.91 -8.61 -12.64
C GLY A 49 7.07 -7.59 -11.91
N LEU A 50 7.63 -6.93 -10.89
CA LEU A 50 6.90 -5.95 -10.08
C LEU A 50 6.68 -4.66 -10.88
N THR A 51 5.42 -4.30 -11.11
CA THR A 51 5.07 -3.12 -11.93
C THR A 51 4.69 -1.90 -11.11
N THR A 52 4.09 -2.11 -9.95
CA THR A 52 3.68 -1.03 -9.06
C THR A 52 4.04 -1.37 -7.61
N MET A 53 4.41 -0.35 -6.83
CA MET A 53 4.68 -0.52 -5.41
C MET A 53 4.00 0.54 -4.58
N THR A 54 3.13 0.11 -3.67
CA THR A 54 2.54 0.97 -2.64
C THR A 54 3.15 0.62 -1.29
N ILE A 55 3.88 1.57 -0.73
CA ILE A 55 4.50 1.48 0.59
C ILE A 55 3.53 2.07 1.61
N PRO A 56 3.09 1.31 2.63
CA PRO A 56 2.10 1.74 3.60
C PRO A 56 2.51 3.00 4.37
N ASN A 57 1.51 3.72 4.89
CA ASN A 57 1.73 4.89 5.74
C ASN A 57 2.47 4.59 7.05
N SER A 58 2.51 3.31 7.45
CA SER A 58 3.20 2.86 8.66
C SER A 58 4.71 2.71 8.50
N VAL A 59 5.21 2.60 7.24
CA VAL A 59 6.64 2.40 6.97
C VAL A 59 7.43 3.65 7.28
N ILE A 60 8.53 3.47 8.03
CA ILE A 60 9.44 4.52 8.48
C ILE A 60 10.74 4.45 7.70
N PHE A 61 11.22 3.23 7.41
CA PHE A 61 12.55 2.99 6.86
C PHE A 61 12.50 2.03 5.66
N ILE A 62 13.21 2.41 4.59
CA ILE A 62 13.41 1.59 3.39
C ILE A 62 14.91 1.35 3.24
N GLY A 63 15.32 0.09 3.34
CA GLY A 63 16.71 -0.34 3.36
C GLY A 63 17.46 -0.15 2.04
N SER A 64 18.77 -0.29 2.10
CA SER A 64 19.64 -0.17 0.91
C SER A 64 19.28 -1.20 -0.13
N SER A 65 19.22 -0.78 -1.40
CA SER A 65 18.89 -1.64 -2.54
C SER A 65 17.54 -2.36 -2.43
N ALA A 66 16.62 -1.91 -1.57
CA ALA A 66 15.38 -2.63 -1.25
C ALA A 66 14.56 -3.00 -2.51
N PHE A 67 14.56 -2.16 -3.52
CA PHE A 67 13.90 -2.35 -4.82
C PHE A 67 14.89 -2.19 -5.99
N ALA A 68 16.20 -2.35 -5.75
CA ALA A 68 17.18 -2.26 -6.82
C ALA A 68 16.90 -3.30 -7.91
N ASP A 69 17.17 -2.97 -9.16
CA ASP A 69 16.98 -3.85 -10.32
C ASP A 69 15.51 -4.30 -10.54
N CYS A 70 14.53 -3.62 -9.96
CA CYS A 70 13.12 -3.81 -10.27
C CYS A 70 12.80 -3.15 -11.62
N THR A 71 13.34 -3.71 -12.71
CA THR A 71 13.30 -3.07 -14.05
C THR A 71 11.89 -2.94 -14.62
N GLY A 72 10.91 -3.70 -14.14
CA GLY A 72 9.49 -3.58 -14.53
C GLY A 72 8.70 -2.54 -13.74
N LEU A 73 9.29 -1.97 -12.68
CA LEU A 73 8.60 -1.05 -11.77
C LEU A 73 8.35 0.29 -12.45
N THR A 74 7.07 0.61 -12.66
CA THR A 74 6.62 1.84 -13.33
C THR A 74 6.23 2.93 -12.33
N THR A 75 5.66 2.56 -11.19
CA THR A 75 5.19 3.53 -10.20
C THR A 75 5.52 3.12 -8.78
N VAL A 76 5.92 4.09 -7.98
CA VAL A 76 6.12 3.94 -6.54
C VAL A 76 5.31 4.99 -5.80
N THR A 77 4.46 4.55 -4.86
CA THR A 77 3.77 5.43 -3.92
C THR A 77 4.30 5.17 -2.51
N MET A 78 4.91 6.16 -1.91
CA MET A 78 5.46 6.10 -0.56
C MET A 78 4.49 6.69 0.46
N GLY A 79 4.30 5.99 1.58
CA GLY A 79 3.48 6.43 2.69
C GLY A 79 4.00 7.72 3.36
N ASN A 80 3.14 8.33 4.17
CA ASN A 80 3.40 9.64 4.79
C ASN A 80 4.37 9.60 5.99
N SER A 81 4.70 8.42 6.52
CA SER A 81 5.58 8.26 7.68
C SER A 81 7.03 7.88 7.30
N VAL A 82 7.35 7.74 6.02
CA VAL A 82 8.71 7.42 5.58
C VAL A 82 9.65 8.56 5.97
N LEU A 83 10.70 8.21 6.72
CA LEU A 83 11.72 9.16 7.20
C LEU A 83 13.06 8.98 6.48
N SER A 84 13.40 7.76 6.06
CA SER A 84 14.66 7.47 5.36
C SER A 84 14.48 6.41 4.29
N ILE A 85 15.12 6.65 3.15
CA ILE A 85 15.22 5.75 2.01
C ILE A 85 16.72 5.64 1.70
N GLU A 86 17.27 4.45 1.89
CA GLU A 86 18.70 4.24 1.88
C GLU A 86 19.29 4.17 0.46
N ASP A 87 20.61 4.02 0.43
CA ASP A 87 21.43 3.97 -0.80
C ASP A 87 20.88 2.94 -1.78
N LYS A 88 20.76 3.31 -3.04
CA LYS A 88 20.34 2.45 -4.16
C LYS A 88 18.93 1.82 -4.00
N ALA A 89 18.10 2.33 -3.09
CA ALA A 89 16.80 1.69 -2.81
C ALA A 89 15.94 1.49 -4.07
N PHE A 90 16.01 2.39 -5.05
CA PHE A 90 15.33 2.31 -6.34
C PHE A 90 16.32 2.42 -7.53
N TYR A 91 17.55 1.94 -7.32
CA TYR A 91 18.56 1.93 -8.37
C TYR A 91 18.19 0.97 -9.50
N ASN A 92 18.45 1.35 -10.75
CA ASN A 92 18.17 0.56 -11.95
C ASN A 92 16.70 0.17 -12.14
N CYS A 93 15.76 0.99 -11.62
CA CYS A 93 14.33 0.88 -11.90
C CYS A 93 13.98 1.59 -13.22
N LYS A 94 14.46 1.05 -14.35
CA LYS A 94 14.49 1.75 -15.66
C LYS A 94 13.11 2.10 -16.24
N SER A 95 12.06 1.42 -15.79
CA SER A 95 10.69 1.68 -16.26
C SER A 95 9.96 2.69 -15.38
N LEU A 96 10.64 3.27 -14.37
CA LEU A 96 9.98 4.13 -13.39
C LEU A 96 9.51 5.44 -14.05
N ASP A 97 8.21 5.56 -14.21
CA ASP A 97 7.53 6.67 -14.87
C ASP A 97 7.32 7.85 -13.91
N HIS A 98 6.95 7.56 -12.66
CA HIS A 98 6.82 8.58 -11.63
C HIS A 98 6.94 8.02 -10.21
N VAL A 99 7.26 8.92 -9.29
CA VAL A 99 7.29 8.66 -7.84
C VAL A 99 6.28 9.57 -7.15
N THR A 100 5.53 9.03 -6.20
CA THR A 100 4.65 9.79 -5.31
C THR A 100 5.15 9.66 -3.88
N SER A 101 5.43 10.78 -3.22
CA SER A 101 5.67 10.83 -1.78
C SER A 101 4.47 11.48 -1.08
N LYS A 102 3.91 10.79 -0.07
CA LYS A 102 2.83 11.34 0.77
C LYS A 102 3.37 12.07 2.01
N ALA A 103 4.69 12.10 2.21
CA ALA A 103 5.31 12.73 3.37
C ALA A 103 5.30 14.26 3.23
N MET A 104 4.85 14.96 4.29
CA MET A 104 4.85 16.43 4.34
C MET A 104 6.26 17.02 4.48
N LEU A 105 7.19 16.23 4.99
CA LEU A 105 8.62 16.54 5.05
C LEU A 105 9.36 15.54 4.17
N PRO A 106 10.29 15.99 3.32
CA PRO A 106 11.06 15.09 2.47
C PRO A 106 11.81 14.06 3.31
N PRO A 107 11.64 12.75 3.04
CA PRO A 107 12.47 11.72 3.64
C PRO A 107 13.95 11.98 3.36
N ARG A 108 14.84 11.52 4.23
CA ARG A 108 16.25 11.49 3.90
C ARG A 108 16.48 10.49 2.75
N ILE A 109 17.21 10.91 1.73
CA ILE A 109 17.67 10.05 0.63
C ILE A 109 19.16 10.26 0.38
N TRP A 110 19.74 9.45 -0.49
CA TRP A 110 21.14 9.47 -0.89
C TRP A 110 21.25 9.80 -2.38
N ALA A 111 22.42 10.21 -2.82
CA ALA A 111 22.66 10.56 -4.22
C ALA A 111 22.29 9.44 -5.21
N THR A 112 22.39 8.21 -4.76
CA THR A 112 22.20 6.98 -5.54
C THR A 112 20.87 6.28 -5.24
N THR A 113 19.99 6.86 -4.38
CA THR A 113 18.67 6.28 -4.05
C THR A 113 17.86 6.01 -5.32
N PHE A 114 17.89 6.92 -6.28
CA PHE A 114 17.38 6.78 -7.63
C PHE A 114 18.55 6.94 -8.61
N ASP A 115 18.50 6.31 -9.77
CA ASP A 115 19.49 6.50 -10.86
C ASP A 115 19.03 7.51 -11.91
N ASP A 116 17.74 7.82 -11.94
CA ASP A 116 17.15 8.86 -12.78
C ASP A 116 16.28 9.79 -11.94
N TYR A 117 16.36 11.08 -12.21
CA TYR A 117 15.59 12.15 -11.57
C TYR A 117 14.78 12.98 -12.59
N ALA A 118 14.75 12.56 -13.85
CA ALA A 118 13.99 13.26 -14.91
C ALA A 118 12.48 12.97 -14.85
N MET A 119 12.10 11.86 -14.20
CA MET A 119 10.68 11.50 -14.02
C MET A 119 9.97 12.45 -13.07
N PRO A 120 8.63 12.63 -13.21
CA PRO A 120 7.83 13.40 -12.27
C PRO A 120 7.88 12.88 -10.83
N LEU A 121 8.04 13.79 -9.88
CA LEU A 121 7.85 13.56 -8.45
C LEU A 121 6.55 14.25 -7.99
N TYR A 122 5.58 13.48 -7.51
CA TYR A 122 4.37 14.01 -6.90
C TYR A 122 4.55 14.11 -5.39
N VAL A 123 4.26 15.29 -4.83
CA VAL A 123 4.37 15.59 -3.40
C VAL A 123 3.06 16.19 -2.89
N PRO A 124 2.78 16.18 -1.57
CA PRO A 124 1.58 16.81 -1.03
C PRO A 124 1.49 18.30 -1.36
N ASN A 125 0.27 18.79 -1.51
CA ASN A 125 0.01 20.20 -1.77
C ASN A 125 0.68 21.11 -0.70
N GLY A 126 1.34 22.20 -1.13
CA GLY A 126 2.12 23.09 -0.28
C GLY A 126 3.52 22.57 0.11
N CYS A 127 3.95 21.41 -0.44
CA CYS A 127 5.25 20.80 -0.09
C CYS A 127 6.33 20.95 -1.16
N LYS A 128 6.00 21.43 -2.37
CA LYS A 128 6.96 21.57 -3.48
C LYS A 128 8.25 22.27 -3.08
N SER A 129 8.16 23.40 -2.38
CA SER A 129 9.33 24.18 -1.96
C SER A 129 10.23 23.39 -0.98
N ARG A 130 9.65 22.56 -0.13
CA ARG A 130 10.41 21.71 0.80
C ARG A 130 11.22 20.67 0.05
N TYR A 131 10.59 19.98 -0.93
CA TYR A 131 11.25 18.95 -1.72
C TYR A 131 12.31 19.55 -2.66
N SER A 132 12.02 20.68 -3.34
CA SER A 132 12.99 21.34 -4.20
C SER A 132 14.17 21.96 -3.44
N GLY A 133 14.04 22.21 -2.14
CA GLY A 133 15.12 22.67 -1.26
C GLY A 133 15.88 21.52 -0.57
N ALA A 134 15.35 20.31 -0.56
CA ALA A 134 15.95 19.19 0.16
C ALA A 134 17.08 18.53 -0.64
N GLU A 135 18.09 18.04 0.09
CA GLU A 135 19.25 17.38 -0.48
C GLU A 135 18.84 16.14 -1.30
N TYR A 136 19.39 16.01 -2.51
CA TYR A 136 19.09 15.01 -3.54
C TYR A 136 17.65 15.05 -4.09
N TRP A 137 16.60 15.40 -3.33
CA TRP A 137 15.26 15.61 -3.86
C TRP A 137 15.20 16.77 -4.87
N ARG A 138 16.04 17.79 -4.70
CA ARG A 138 16.20 18.89 -5.67
C ARG A 138 16.67 18.47 -7.05
N ASN A 139 17.18 17.24 -7.20
CA ASN A 139 17.59 16.68 -8.49
C ASN A 139 16.38 16.32 -9.37
N PHE A 140 15.20 16.09 -8.77
CA PHE A 140 13.99 15.95 -9.57
C PHE A 140 13.68 17.25 -10.29
N THR A 141 13.67 17.20 -11.63
CA THR A 141 13.46 18.38 -12.48
C THR A 141 11.98 18.76 -12.61
N ASP A 142 11.06 17.81 -12.32
CA ASP A 142 9.62 17.98 -12.42
C ASP A 142 8.95 17.58 -11.10
N ILE A 143 8.88 18.54 -10.14
CA ILE A 143 8.18 18.35 -8.87
C ILE A 143 6.78 18.96 -8.98
N ARG A 144 5.76 18.10 -8.86
CA ARG A 144 4.33 18.44 -8.94
C ARG A 144 3.65 18.28 -7.60
N GLU A 145 2.74 19.18 -7.28
CA GLU A 145 1.90 19.06 -6.10
C GLU A 145 0.66 18.25 -6.45
N ALA A 146 0.43 17.17 -5.69
CA ALA A 146 -0.76 16.34 -5.81
C ALA A 146 -1.79 16.78 -4.76
N THR A 147 -3.00 17.11 -5.20
CA THR A 147 -4.12 17.28 -4.28
C THR A 147 -4.45 15.90 -3.70
N LEU A 148 -4.27 15.74 -2.39
CA LEU A 148 -4.65 14.54 -1.69
C LEU A 148 -6.11 14.63 -1.25
N TYR A 149 -6.83 13.53 -1.42
CA TYR A 149 -8.19 13.36 -0.96
C TYR A 149 -8.26 12.27 0.09
N LYS A 150 -9.11 12.49 1.09
CA LYS A 150 -9.29 11.54 2.18
C LYS A 150 -10.29 10.46 1.79
N VAL A 151 -9.85 9.21 1.81
CA VAL A 151 -10.72 8.04 1.75
C VAL A 151 -10.93 7.54 3.19
N THR A 152 -12.15 7.68 3.68
CA THR A 152 -12.55 7.18 5.00
C THR A 152 -13.25 5.83 4.81
N ALA A 153 -12.89 4.85 5.64
CA ALA A 153 -13.48 3.52 5.58
C ALA A 153 -13.76 3.02 6.99
N ASN A 154 -15.04 2.71 7.27
CA ASN A 154 -15.55 2.33 8.58
C ASN A 154 -16.29 0.99 8.50
N ALA A 155 -16.49 0.36 9.66
CA ALA A 155 -17.46 -0.70 9.83
C ALA A 155 -18.78 -0.10 10.36
N THR A 156 -19.93 -0.66 9.99
CA THR A 156 -21.23 -0.31 10.63
C THR A 156 -21.27 -0.73 12.08
N ASP A 157 -20.58 -1.83 12.40
CA ASP A 157 -20.41 -2.36 13.74
C ASP A 157 -18.95 -2.84 13.89
N GLU A 158 -18.17 -2.09 14.68
CA GLU A 158 -16.74 -2.38 14.92
C GLU A 158 -16.53 -3.64 15.76
N THR A 159 -17.57 -4.20 16.38
CA THR A 159 -17.49 -5.49 17.07
C THR A 159 -17.56 -6.68 16.12
N MET A 160 -18.06 -6.47 14.91
CA MET A 160 -18.22 -7.51 13.89
C MET A 160 -17.06 -7.58 12.89
N GLY A 161 -16.29 -6.50 12.74
CA GLY A 161 -15.17 -6.45 11.80
C GLY A 161 -14.57 -5.06 11.69
N TYR A 162 -13.58 -4.91 10.83
CA TYR A 162 -12.92 -3.62 10.55
C TYR A 162 -12.64 -3.48 9.05
N VAL A 163 -12.27 -2.27 8.64
CA VAL A 163 -11.90 -1.98 7.25
C VAL A 163 -10.47 -1.47 7.19
N THR A 164 -9.73 -1.93 6.18
CA THR A 164 -8.40 -1.41 5.84
C THR A 164 -8.43 -0.65 4.51
N GLY A 165 -7.36 0.11 4.21
CA GLY A 165 -7.26 0.88 2.98
C GLY A 165 -7.76 2.32 3.08
N ALA A 166 -8.23 2.77 4.27
CA ALA A 166 -8.46 4.19 4.53
C ALA A 166 -7.13 4.98 4.48
N GLY A 167 -7.18 6.24 4.04
CA GLY A 167 -5.97 7.07 3.96
C GLY A 167 -6.14 8.29 3.07
N GLU A 168 -5.03 8.95 2.80
CA GLU A 168 -4.96 10.07 1.86
C GLU A 168 -4.36 9.59 0.54
N TYR A 169 -5.00 9.93 -0.55
CA TYR A 169 -4.68 9.46 -1.89
C TYR A 169 -4.66 10.60 -2.89
N PRO A 170 -3.72 10.62 -3.85
CA PRO A 170 -3.77 11.56 -4.95
C PRO A 170 -5.05 11.43 -5.78
N LYS A 171 -5.52 12.54 -6.35
CA LYS A 171 -6.62 12.51 -7.32
C LYS A 171 -6.28 11.59 -8.50
N GLY A 172 -7.21 10.71 -8.84
CA GLY A 172 -7.05 9.76 -9.94
C GLY A 172 -6.28 8.50 -9.56
N SER A 173 -5.72 8.41 -8.35
CA SER A 173 -5.08 7.17 -7.88
C SER A 173 -6.11 6.13 -7.46
N THR A 174 -5.64 4.91 -7.28
CA THR A 174 -6.46 3.78 -6.85
C THR A 174 -6.29 3.54 -5.35
N ALA A 175 -7.38 3.35 -4.62
CA ALA A 175 -7.39 2.85 -3.25
C ALA A 175 -8.06 1.48 -3.21
N THR A 176 -7.49 0.54 -2.44
CA THR A 176 -8.07 -0.79 -2.22
C THR A 176 -8.58 -0.88 -0.79
N LEU A 177 -9.88 -1.08 -0.65
CA LEU A 177 -10.54 -1.27 0.64
C LEU A 177 -10.78 -2.75 0.88
N VAL A 178 -10.49 -3.21 2.10
CA VAL A 178 -10.73 -4.60 2.51
C VAL A 178 -11.55 -4.60 3.80
N ALA A 179 -12.72 -5.20 3.74
CA ALA A 179 -13.55 -5.47 4.91
C ALA A 179 -13.12 -6.80 5.53
N VAL A 180 -12.70 -6.77 6.80
CA VAL A 180 -12.17 -7.92 7.52
C VAL A 180 -13.11 -8.28 8.66
N PRO A 181 -13.90 -9.34 8.55
CA PRO A 181 -14.82 -9.76 9.60
C PRO A 181 -14.08 -10.42 10.78
N PHE A 182 -14.64 -10.34 11.99
CA PHE A 182 -14.18 -11.03 13.17
C PHE A 182 -14.91 -12.36 13.37
N GLY A 183 -14.21 -13.36 13.84
CA GLY A 183 -14.77 -14.65 14.21
C GLY A 183 -15.53 -15.33 13.07
N GLN A 184 -16.83 -15.61 13.28
CA GLN A 184 -17.70 -16.22 12.28
C GLN A 184 -18.58 -15.20 11.54
N ASN A 185 -18.35 -13.91 11.73
CA ASN A 185 -19.05 -12.89 10.98
C ASN A 185 -18.61 -12.90 9.52
N TYR A 186 -19.40 -12.31 8.63
CA TYR A 186 -19.05 -12.16 7.23
C TYR A 186 -19.37 -10.75 6.74
N PHE A 187 -18.67 -10.31 5.71
CA PHE A 187 -18.93 -9.06 5.02
C PHE A 187 -20.17 -9.22 4.13
N VAL A 188 -21.09 -8.27 4.20
CA VAL A 188 -22.33 -8.27 3.41
C VAL A 188 -22.16 -7.39 2.17
N ARG A 189 -21.88 -6.12 2.38
CA ARG A 189 -21.75 -5.11 1.30
C ARG A 189 -21.18 -3.81 1.84
N TRP A 190 -20.82 -2.95 0.92
CA TRP A 190 -20.52 -1.54 1.18
C TRP A 190 -21.83 -0.70 1.21
N ASN A 191 -21.76 0.50 1.82
CA ASN A 191 -22.88 1.44 1.93
C ASN A 191 -23.51 1.86 0.58
N ASP A 192 -22.82 1.70 -0.53
CA ASP A 192 -23.31 1.95 -1.88
C ASP A 192 -23.84 0.69 -2.59
N GLY A 193 -23.98 -0.41 -1.85
CA GLY A 193 -24.50 -1.68 -2.34
C GLY A 193 -23.49 -2.59 -3.05
N ASN A 194 -22.23 -2.14 -3.28
CA ASN A 194 -21.20 -2.97 -3.87
C ASN A 194 -20.81 -4.12 -2.92
N THR A 195 -20.57 -5.31 -3.46
CA THR A 195 -20.26 -6.55 -2.71
C THR A 195 -18.83 -7.05 -2.92
N ASP A 196 -18.01 -6.36 -3.70
CA ASP A 196 -16.62 -6.75 -3.90
C ASP A 196 -15.81 -6.58 -2.62
N ASN A 197 -15.03 -7.60 -2.25
CA ASN A 197 -14.11 -7.55 -1.12
C ASN A 197 -12.90 -8.45 -1.41
N PRO A 198 -11.71 -7.91 -1.69
CA PRO A 198 -11.32 -6.49 -1.71
C PRO A 198 -12.04 -5.65 -2.77
N ARG A 199 -12.26 -4.37 -2.47
CA ARG A 199 -12.83 -3.40 -3.40
C ARG A 199 -11.79 -2.37 -3.83
N THR A 200 -11.68 -2.14 -5.14
CA THR A 200 -10.81 -1.12 -5.71
C THR A 200 -11.65 0.09 -6.15
N ILE A 201 -11.23 1.28 -5.77
CA ILE A 201 -11.90 2.55 -6.10
C ILE A 201 -10.91 3.53 -6.74
N THR A 202 -11.38 4.34 -7.68
CA THR A 202 -10.63 5.50 -8.19
C THR A 202 -10.95 6.73 -7.33
N VAL A 203 -9.92 7.38 -6.79
CA VAL A 203 -10.08 8.54 -5.91
C VAL A 203 -10.30 9.80 -6.74
N THR A 204 -11.50 10.36 -6.66
CA THR A 204 -11.87 11.59 -7.41
C THR A 204 -12.08 12.80 -6.50
N GLY A 205 -12.21 12.58 -5.18
CA GLY A 205 -12.45 13.56 -4.13
C GLY A 205 -12.39 12.90 -2.78
N ASP A 206 -12.78 13.59 -1.70
CA ASP A 206 -13.00 12.96 -0.40
C ASP A 206 -14.15 11.96 -0.51
N MET A 207 -13.92 10.74 -0.04
CA MET A 207 -14.86 9.62 -0.17
C MET A 207 -15.00 8.90 1.17
N THR A 208 -16.21 8.42 1.46
CA THR A 208 -16.48 7.63 2.68
C THR A 208 -17.18 6.35 2.31
N PHE A 209 -16.64 5.23 2.78
CA PHE A 209 -17.21 3.90 2.61
C PHE A 209 -17.46 3.27 3.97
N THR A 210 -18.56 2.52 4.08
CA THR A 210 -18.91 1.80 5.31
C THR A 210 -19.21 0.36 4.93
N ALA A 211 -18.54 -0.58 5.58
CA ALA A 211 -18.76 -2.01 5.41
C ALA A 211 -19.86 -2.49 6.37
N GLU A 212 -20.83 -3.21 5.83
CA GLU A 212 -21.86 -3.92 6.59
C GLU A 212 -21.37 -5.35 6.84
N PHE A 213 -21.44 -5.78 8.10
CA PHE A 213 -21.15 -7.16 8.50
C PHE A 213 -22.40 -7.80 9.08
N ALA A 214 -22.49 -9.13 8.99
CA ALA A 214 -23.54 -9.92 9.61
C ALA A 214 -22.95 -11.13 10.33
N PRO A 215 -23.60 -11.62 11.41
CA PRO A 215 -23.20 -12.87 12.06
C PRO A 215 -23.53 -14.06 11.17
N ALA A 216 -22.68 -15.08 11.17
CA ALA A 216 -23.04 -16.37 10.58
C ALA A 216 -24.28 -16.90 11.30
N LEU A 217 -25.30 -17.29 10.54
CA LEU A 217 -26.48 -17.95 11.12
C LEU A 217 -26.01 -19.24 11.79
N SER A 218 -26.13 -19.32 13.11
CA SER A 218 -26.00 -20.62 13.78
C SER A 218 -27.17 -21.49 13.30
N LEU A 219 -26.88 -22.61 12.69
CA LEU A 219 -27.88 -23.62 12.42
C LEU A 219 -28.43 -24.07 13.81
N ILE A 220 -29.52 -23.46 14.23
CA ILE A 220 -30.32 -23.96 15.37
C ILE A 220 -30.75 -25.35 14.90
N HIS A 221 -30.28 -26.38 15.59
CA HIS A 221 -30.72 -27.75 15.42
C HIS A 221 -32.22 -27.77 15.67
N ILE A 222 -33.02 -27.81 14.60
CA ILE A 222 -34.44 -28.09 14.72
C ILE A 222 -34.52 -29.57 15.13
N SER A 223 -34.63 -29.84 16.42
CA SER A 223 -34.96 -31.17 16.90
C SER A 223 -36.31 -31.57 16.30
N GLU A 224 -36.33 -32.66 15.52
CA GLU A 224 -37.57 -33.24 15.03
C GLU A 224 -38.53 -33.45 16.20
N PRO A 225 -39.81 -33.12 16.01
CA PRO A 225 -40.80 -33.41 17.02
C PRO A 225 -40.86 -34.94 17.22
N THR A 226 -40.57 -35.38 18.45
CA THR A 226 -40.75 -36.78 18.85
C THR A 226 -42.20 -37.22 18.55
N ARG A 227 -42.38 -38.19 17.66
CA ARG A 227 -43.68 -38.84 17.42
C ARG A 227 -44.12 -39.50 18.74
N PRO A 228 -45.35 -39.21 19.23
CA PRO A 228 -45.91 -39.99 20.32
C PRO A 228 -46.29 -41.38 19.78
N TYR A 229 -45.96 -42.42 20.54
CA TYR A 229 -46.37 -43.78 20.34
C TYR A 229 -47.90 -43.93 20.43
#